data_5521efffd72a3d0782bed4d43e8cf1c6
#
_entry.id   5521efffd72a3d0782bed4d43e8cf1c6
#
_cell.length_a   1.000
_cell.length_b   1.000
_cell.length_c   1.000
_cell.angle_alpha   90.00
_cell.angle_beta   90.00
_cell.angle_gamma   90.00
#
_symmetry.space_group_name_H-M   'P 1'
#
loop_
_entity.id
_entity.type
_entity.pdbx_description
1 polymer ?
#
loop_
_entity_poly.entity_id
_entity_poly.type
_entity_poly.pdbx_seq_one_letter_code
_entity_poly.pdbx_strand_id
1 'polypeptide(L)'
;MNSPNVREYATAFARRLAQEAGEDLEKSVKVGYRAALGREPDADGTAATLGFLKNQEISYQEAKQNNPRHLALVDMAQTILSLNEFNYLR
;
A
#
# COMPACT_ATOMS: atom_id res chain seq x y z
N MET A 1 5.08 -10.72 8.45
CA MET A 1 6.34 -10.05 8.08
C MET A 1 6.78 -9.08 9.16
N ASN A 2 7.72 -9.52 9.99
CA ASN A 2 8.28 -8.70 11.08
C ASN A 2 9.79 -8.54 10.95
N SER A 3 10.33 -8.80 9.74
CA SER A 3 11.73 -8.62 9.44
C SER A 3 12.09 -7.12 9.45
N PRO A 4 13.27 -6.73 9.93
CA PRO A 4 13.72 -5.34 9.82
C PRO A 4 13.71 -4.81 8.39
N ASN A 5 13.79 -5.70 7.40
CA ASN A 5 13.84 -5.32 5.98
C ASN A 5 12.47 -5.08 5.36
N VAL A 6 11.37 -5.43 6.05
CA VAL A 6 10.03 -5.33 5.45
C VAL A 6 9.70 -3.88 5.07
N ARG A 7 10.12 -2.93 5.90
CA ARG A 7 9.84 -1.52 5.60
C ARG A 7 10.60 -1.05 4.36
N GLU A 8 11.80 -1.55 4.13
CA GLU A 8 12.57 -1.25 2.92
C GLU A 8 11.90 -1.80 1.68
N TYR A 9 11.44 -3.05 1.73
CA TYR A 9 10.70 -3.66 0.62
C TYR A 9 9.41 -2.90 0.35
N ALA A 10 8.67 -2.54 1.40
CA ALA A 10 7.44 -1.78 1.25
C ALA A 10 7.70 -0.41 0.64
N THR A 11 8.80 0.24 1.01
CA THR A 11 9.17 1.54 0.45
C THR A 11 9.49 1.42 -1.04
N ALA A 12 10.26 0.42 -1.44
CA ALA A 12 10.56 0.19 -2.85
C ALA A 12 9.29 -0.13 -3.65
N PHE A 13 8.41 -0.96 -3.08
CA PHE A 13 7.14 -1.32 -3.70
C PHE A 13 6.26 -0.07 -3.87
N ALA A 14 6.17 0.78 -2.83
CA ALA A 14 5.39 2.01 -2.90
C ALA A 14 5.89 2.94 -4.01
N ARG A 15 7.22 3.05 -4.18
CA ARG A 15 7.79 3.85 -5.26
C ARG A 15 7.36 3.33 -6.61
N ARG A 16 7.38 2.02 -6.79
CA ARG A 16 6.94 1.39 -8.03
C ARG A 16 5.46 1.67 -8.30
N LEU A 17 4.62 1.58 -7.27
CA LEU A 17 3.20 1.88 -7.39
C LEU A 17 2.98 3.33 -7.80
N ALA A 18 3.72 4.26 -7.20
CA ALA A 18 3.63 5.67 -7.56
C ALA A 18 4.03 5.92 -9.01
N GLN A 19 5.04 5.22 -9.50
CA GLN A 19 5.47 5.33 -10.90
C GLN A 19 4.39 4.83 -11.86
N GLU A 20 3.73 3.75 -11.53
CA GLU A 20 2.74 3.13 -12.41
C GLU A 20 1.37 3.82 -12.34
N ALA A 21 0.96 4.24 -11.15
CA ALA A 21 -0.37 4.79 -10.93
C ALA A 21 -0.41 6.32 -10.85
N GLY A 22 0.74 6.97 -10.66
CA GLY A 22 0.79 8.41 -10.49
C GLY A 22 0.00 8.83 -9.26
N GLU A 23 -0.85 9.83 -9.42
CA GLU A 23 -1.66 10.34 -8.32
C GLU A 23 -3.02 9.65 -8.18
N ASP A 24 -3.30 8.67 -9.01
CA ASP A 24 -4.56 7.92 -8.96
C ASP A 24 -4.47 6.87 -7.86
N LEU A 25 -5.05 7.19 -6.70
CA LEU A 25 -4.97 6.31 -5.53
C LEU A 25 -5.70 5.00 -5.74
N GLU A 26 -6.86 5.03 -6.41
CA GLU A 26 -7.59 3.79 -6.70
C GLU A 26 -6.77 2.87 -7.60
N LYS A 27 -6.12 3.45 -8.60
CA LYS A 27 -5.23 2.67 -9.48
C LYS A 27 -4.07 2.08 -8.70
N SER A 28 -3.50 2.83 -7.74
CA SER A 28 -2.40 2.31 -6.94
C SER A 28 -2.83 1.11 -6.10
N VAL A 29 -4.07 1.09 -5.59
CA VAL A 29 -4.61 -0.05 -4.88
C VAL A 29 -4.68 -1.27 -5.80
N LYS A 30 -5.24 -1.09 -6.99
CA LYS A 30 -5.41 -2.20 -7.93
C LYS A 30 -4.07 -2.74 -8.43
N VAL A 31 -3.15 -1.85 -8.77
CA VAL A 31 -1.81 -2.24 -9.21
C VAL A 31 -1.09 -3.00 -8.11
N GLY A 32 -1.19 -2.50 -6.87
CA GLY A 32 -0.55 -3.15 -5.73
C GLY A 32 -1.06 -4.56 -5.49
N TYR A 33 -2.36 -4.75 -5.51
CA TYR A 33 -2.95 -6.08 -5.35
C TYR A 33 -2.54 -7.02 -6.47
N ARG A 34 -2.61 -6.54 -7.71
CA ARG A 34 -2.24 -7.38 -8.86
C ARG A 34 -0.78 -7.79 -8.79
N ALA A 35 0.10 -6.86 -8.45
CA ALA A 35 1.54 -7.13 -8.40
C ALA A 35 1.89 -8.12 -7.29
N ALA A 36 1.28 -7.98 -6.10
CA ALA A 36 1.64 -8.79 -4.95
C ALA A 36 0.81 -10.06 -4.83
N LEU A 37 -0.47 -10.04 -5.21
CA LEU A 37 -1.39 -11.14 -4.97
C LEU A 37 -1.90 -11.80 -6.26
N GLY A 38 -1.56 -11.24 -7.42
CA GLY A 38 -1.96 -11.79 -8.72
C GLY A 38 -3.42 -11.57 -9.06
N ARG A 39 -4.13 -10.72 -8.32
CA ARG A 39 -5.53 -10.42 -8.58
C ARG A 39 -5.87 -9.02 -8.10
N GLU A 40 -6.92 -8.44 -8.67
CA GLU A 40 -7.44 -7.17 -8.17
C GLU A 40 -8.37 -7.42 -6.97
N PRO A 41 -8.48 -6.45 -6.06
CA PRO A 41 -9.44 -6.55 -4.97
C PRO A 41 -10.87 -6.38 -5.53
N ASP A 42 -11.84 -6.93 -4.81
CA ASP A 42 -13.24 -6.65 -5.14
C ASP A 42 -13.61 -5.21 -4.75
N ALA A 43 -14.87 -4.83 -4.99
CA ALA A 43 -15.33 -3.47 -4.72
C ALA A 43 -15.17 -3.09 -3.24
N ASP A 44 -15.52 -4.01 -2.33
CA ASP A 44 -15.40 -3.76 -0.89
C ASP A 44 -13.94 -3.65 -0.47
N GLY A 45 -13.09 -4.52 -0.98
CA GLY A 45 -11.65 -4.47 -0.70
C GLY A 45 -11.00 -3.22 -1.24
N THR A 46 -11.41 -2.78 -2.43
CA THR A 46 -10.91 -1.54 -3.01
C THR A 46 -11.30 -0.35 -2.13
N ALA A 47 -12.56 -0.27 -1.73
CA ALA A 47 -13.05 0.83 -0.90
C ALA A 47 -12.35 0.85 0.47
N ALA A 48 -12.20 -0.30 1.10
CA ALA A 48 -11.54 -0.40 2.41
C ALA A 48 -10.08 0.02 2.32
N THR A 49 -9.35 -0.45 1.31
CA THR A 49 -7.93 -0.13 1.14
C THR A 49 -7.75 1.35 0.80
N LEU A 50 -8.62 1.88 -0.06
CA LEU A 50 -8.59 3.30 -0.41
C LEU A 50 -8.84 4.17 0.81
N GLY A 51 -9.81 3.78 1.66
CA GLY A 51 -10.09 4.47 2.92
C GLY A 51 -8.89 4.44 3.86
N PHE A 52 -8.26 3.28 3.99
CA PHE A 52 -7.04 3.15 4.78
C PHE A 52 -5.95 4.11 4.28
N LEU A 53 -5.74 4.14 2.97
CA LEU A 53 -4.71 4.99 2.36
C LEU A 53 -4.96 6.46 2.66
N LYS A 54 -6.21 6.91 2.49
CA LYS A 54 -6.59 8.30 2.75
C LYS A 54 -6.44 8.66 4.22
N ASN A 55 -6.83 7.77 5.12
CA ASN A 55 -6.73 8.00 6.55
C ASN A 55 -5.27 8.08 7.00
N GLN A 56 -4.41 7.23 6.45
CA GLN A 56 -2.98 7.27 6.76
C GLN A 56 -2.35 8.57 6.28
N GLU A 57 -2.73 9.03 5.08
CA GLU A 57 -2.22 10.30 4.57
C GLU A 57 -2.61 11.45 5.50
N ILE A 58 -3.86 11.50 5.94
CA ILE A 58 -4.34 12.52 6.87
C ILE A 58 -3.57 12.46 8.18
N SER A 59 -3.37 11.26 8.71
CA SER A 59 -2.63 11.06 9.95
C SER A 59 -1.21 11.60 9.86
N TYR A 60 -0.53 11.32 8.74
CA TYR A 60 0.83 11.82 8.53
C TYR A 60 0.84 13.33 8.32
N GLN A 61 -0.18 13.89 7.67
CA GLN A 61 -0.32 15.34 7.51
C GLN A 61 -0.46 16.03 8.88
N GLU A 62 -1.31 15.46 9.73
CA GLU A 62 -1.53 16.00 11.08
C GLU A 62 -0.30 15.91 11.94
N ALA A 63 0.51 14.88 11.73
CA ALA A 63 1.78 14.71 12.42
C ALA A 63 2.91 15.54 11.79
N LYS A 64 2.61 16.30 10.74
CA LYS A 64 3.56 17.18 10.04
C LYS A 64 4.77 16.41 9.49
N GLN A 65 4.53 15.19 9.05
CA GLN A 65 5.56 14.39 8.41
C GLN A 65 5.79 14.84 6.97
N ASN A 66 7.01 14.67 6.48
CA ASN A 66 7.33 14.92 5.07
C ASN A 66 6.74 13.80 4.21
N ASN A 67 6.23 14.18 3.03
CA ASN A 67 5.71 13.24 2.05
C ASN A 67 4.62 12.30 2.61
N PRO A 68 3.52 12.87 3.18
CA PRO A 68 2.49 12.04 3.81
C PRO A 68 1.86 11.03 2.86
N ARG A 69 1.68 11.38 1.58
CA ARG A 69 1.14 10.44 0.61
C ARG A 69 2.07 9.25 0.38
N HIS A 70 3.36 9.52 0.27
CA HIS A 70 4.34 8.45 0.10
C HIS A 70 4.34 7.51 1.31
N LEU A 71 4.32 8.08 2.52
CA LEU A 71 4.28 7.28 3.74
C LEU A 71 3.01 6.43 3.82
N ALA A 72 1.87 6.98 3.40
CA ALA A 72 0.63 6.23 3.34
C ALA A 72 0.73 5.08 2.33
N LEU A 73 1.34 5.32 1.17
CA LEU A 73 1.57 4.27 0.18
C LEU A 73 2.48 3.17 0.72
N VAL A 74 3.50 3.54 1.49
CA VAL A 74 4.40 2.56 2.12
C VAL A 74 3.61 1.70 3.10
N ASP A 75 2.73 2.30 3.91
CA ASP A 75 1.88 1.57 4.85
C ASP A 75 0.97 0.58 4.11
N MET A 76 0.35 1.03 3.02
CA MET A 76 -0.49 0.17 2.19
C MET A 76 0.33 -0.98 1.58
N ALA A 77 1.49 -0.66 1.03
CA ALA A 77 2.38 -1.65 0.43
C ALA A 77 2.77 -2.71 1.46
N GLN A 78 3.10 -2.30 2.67
CA GLN A 78 3.46 -3.23 3.74
C GLN A 78 2.28 -4.14 4.10
N THR A 79 1.08 -3.58 4.16
CA THR A 79 -0.14 -4.35 4.43
C THR A 79 -0.38 -5.39 3.34
N ILE A 80 -0.24 -5.00 2.07
CA ILE A 80 -0.45 -5.92 0.94
C ILE A 80 0.61 -7.04 0.95
N LEU A 81 1.86 -6.69 1.23
CA LEU A 81 2.92 -7.70 1.33
C LEU A 81 2.65 -8.68 2.47
N SER A 82 2.09 -8.20 3.58
CA SER A 82 1.71 -9.07 4.69
C SER A 82 0.59 -10.03 4.30
N LEU A 83 -0.37 -9.57 3.50
CA LEU A 83 -1.44 -10.42 2.98
C LEU A 83 -0.86 -11.50 2.06
N ASN A 84 0.10 -11.14 1.23
CA ASN A 84 0.76 -12.10 0.34
C ASN A 84 1.47 -13.19 1.15
N GLU A 85 2.20 -12.81 2.20
CA GLU A 85 2.86 -13.75 3.07
C GLU A 85 1.86 -14.71 3.73
N PHE A 86 0.76 -14.16 4.22
CA PHE A 86 -0.30 -14.95 4.84
C PHE A 86 -0.88 -15.97 3.84
N ASN A 87 -1.18 -15.53 2.62
CA ASN A 87 -1.72 -16.41 1.58
C ASN A 87 -0.73 -17.51 1.20
N TYR A 88 0.54 -17.18 1.18
CA TYR A 88 1.59 -18.12 0.81
C TYR A 88 1.72 -19.24 1.84
N LEU A 89 1.52 -18.91 3.11
CA LEU A 89 1.65 -19.89 4.20
C LEU A 89 0.45 -20.82 4.32
N ARG A 90 -0.64 -20.52 3.62
CA ARG A 90 -1.83 -21.37 3.63
C ARG A 90 -1.72 -22.46 2.59
#